data_3dbd1910ab9fa71033a0c3da018cb25d
#
_entry.id   3dbd1910ab9fa71033a0c3da018cb25d
#
_cell.length_a   1.000
_cell.length_b   1.000
_cell.length_c   1.000
_cell.angle_alpha   90.00
_cell.angle_beta   90.00
_cell.angle_gamma   90.00
#
_symmetry.space_group_name_H-M   'P 1'
#
loop_
_entity.id
_entity.type
_entity.pdbx_description
1 polymer ?
#
loop_
_entity_poly.entity_id
_entity_poly.type
_entity_poly.pdbx_seq_one_letter_code
_entity_poly.pdbx_strand_id
1 'polypeptide(L)'
;MSHWTHIIASIDVDTYHNDKDIKGYVENILANAPKITGSEGPADVFVNVKSGWNHSTWDEEANERERYQTRVVITVLGDLRDRERWRTRDEWYAFRDYVKARVGYGYDFRNCVCRIHD
;
A
#
# COMPACT_ATOMS: atom_id res chain seq x y z
N MET A 1 -19.49 -10.60 -24.44
CA MET A 1 -18.45 -9.58 -24.49
C MET A 1 -17.85 -9.39 -23.13
N SER A 2 -16.53 -9.40 -23.02
CA SER A 2 -15.89 -9.23 -21.73
C SER A 2 -15.89 -7.77 -21.33
N HIS A 3 -16.15 -7.54 -20.06
CA HIS A 3 -16.04 -6.21 -19.46
C HIS A 3 -14.76 -6.17 -18.62
N TRP A 4 -13.94 -5.15 -18.83
CA TRP A 4 -12.70 -4.99 -18.10
C TRP A 4 -12.74 -3.74 -17.24
N THR A 5 -12.24 -3.88 -16.04
CA THR A 5 -12.02 -2.75 -15.14
C THR A 5 -10.55 -2.73 -14.74
N HIS A 6 -9.94 -1.57 -14.83
CA HIS A 6 -8.52 -1.39 -14.52
C HIS A 6 -8.37 -0.64 -13.21
N ILE A 7 -7.47 -1.12 -12.35
CA ILE A 7 -7.15 -0.44 -11.11
C ILE A 7 -5.66 -0.12 -11.05
N ILE A 8 -5.35 1.11 -10.65
CA ILE A 8 -4.00 1.56 -10.31
C ILE A 8 -4.15 2.28 -8.99
N ALA A 9 -3.54 1.75 -7.94
CA ALA A 9 -3.68 2.32 -6.61
C ALA A 9 -2.39 2.22 -5.83
N SER A 10 -2.22 3.08 -4.84
CA SER A 10 -1.08 3.02 -3.95
C SER A 10 -1.46 3.49 -2.55
N ILE A 11 -0.79 2.90 -1.56
CA ILE A 11 -0.83 3.32 -0.17
C ILE A 11 0.58 3.68 0.23
N ASP A 12 0.79 4.92 0.65
CA ASP A 12 2.09 5.45 1.01
C ASP A 12 2.17 5.57 2.53
N VAL A 13 3.13 4.90 3.13
CA VAL A 13 3.25 4.80 4.58
C VAL A 13 4.67 5.12 5.01
N ASP A 14 4.81 5.94 6.03
CA ASP A 14 6.10 6.18 6.67
C ASP A 14 6.16 5.47 8.00
N THR A 15 7.34 5.01 8.39
CA THR A 15 7.55 4.41 9.69
C THR A 15 8.92 4.77 10.25
N TYR A 16 9.02 4.85 11.58
CA TYR A 16 10.30 5.02 12.25
C TYR A 16 11.03 3.71 12.46
N HIS A 17 10.41 2.59 12.17
CA HIS A 17 11.04 1.28 12.28
C HIS A 17 12.03 1.11 11.13
N ASN A 18 13.30 1.05 11.44
CA ASN A 18 14.33 0.88 10.41
C ASN A 18 15.23 -0.33 10.66
N ASP A 19 15.02 -1.02 11.77
CA ASP A 19 15.84 -2.14 12.21
C ASP A 19 15.17 -3.51 11.98
N LYS A 20 13.99 -3.51 11.38
CA LYS A 20 13.20 -4.73 11.18
C LYS A 20 13.04 -5.03 9.71
N ASP A 21 12.68 -6.27 9.42
CA ASP A 21 12.25 -6.66 8.07
C ASP A 21 10.87 -6.10 7.81
N ILE A 22 10.82 -4.82 7.48
CA ILE A 22 9.58 -4.10 7.24
C ILE A 22 8.86 -4.66 6.03
N LYS A 23 9.60 -4.99 4.98
CA LYS A 23 9.01 -5.55 3.77
C LYS A 23 8.30 -6.87 4.06
N GLY A 24 8.97 -7.78 4.75
CA GLY A 24 8.38 -9.05 5.15
C GLY A 24 7.18 -8.88 6.08
N TYR A 25 7.27 -7.94 7.01
CA TYR A 25 6.15 -7.62 7.90
C TYR A 25 4.92 -7.17 7.12
N VAL A 26 5.10 -6.24 6.19
CA VAL A 26 4.00 -5.73 5.36
C VAL A 26 3.47 -6.80 4.43
N GLU A 27 4.35 -7.55 3.77
CA GLU A 27 3.94 -8.64 2.89
C GLU A 27 3.12 -9.69 3.63
N ASN A 28 3.46 -9.97 4.88
CA ASN A 28 2.72 -10.92 5.69
C ASN A 28 1.30 -10.41 6.00
N ILE A 29 1.15 -9.13 6.26
CA ILE A 29 -0.17 -8.50 6.41
C ILE A 29 -0.97 -8.65 5.12
N LEU A 30 -0.34 -8.34 3.99
CA LEU A 30 -1.01 -8.37 2.68
C LEU A 30 -1.41 -9.77 2.24
N ALA A 31 -0.71 -10.79 2.71
CA ALA A 31 -1.04 -12.18 2.37
C ALA A 31 -2.45 -12.58 2.83
N ASN A 32 -2.94 -11.94 3.90
CA ASN A 32 -4.26 -12.23 4.43
C ASN A 32 -5.27 -11.14 4.14
N ALA A 33 -4.89 -10.13 3.37
CA ALA A 33 -5.79 -9.02 3.05
C ALA A 33 -6.88 -9.47 2.06
N PRO A 34 -8.04 -8.82 2.09
CA PRO A 34 -9.07 -9.05 1.08
C PRO A 34 -8.52 -8.83 -0.31
N LYS A 35 -8.88 -9.69 -1.25
CA LYS A 35 -8.38 -9.58 -2.62
C LYS A 35 -9.23 -8.64 -3.45
N ILE A 36 -8.57 -8.00 -4.41
CA ILE A 36 -9.23 -7.21 -5.44
C ILE A 36 -9.17 -8.08 -6.69
N THR A 37 -10.30 -8.61 -7.11
CA THR A 37 -10.30 -9.72 -8.07
C THR A 37 -11.13 -9.47 -9.32
N GLY A 38 -10.80 -10.20 -10.36
CA GLY A 38 -11.62 -10.39 -11.55
C GLY A 38 -11.77 -11.89 -11.81
N SER A 39 -12.45 -12.25 -12.88
CA SER A 39 -12.70 -13.66 -13.21
C SER A 39 -11.40 -14.43 -13.52
N GLU A 40 -10.33 -13.74 -13.87
CA GLU A 40 -9.06 -14.37 -14.19
C GLU A 40 -8.03 -14.27 -13.05
N GLY A 41 -8.43 -13.81 -11.90
CA GLY A 41 -7.57 -13.76 -10.73
C GLY A 41 -7.50 -12.40 -10.06
N PRO A 42 -6.70 -12.29 -9.00
CA PRO A 42 -6.59 -11.04 -8.26
C PRO A 42 -5.67 -10.02 -8.95
N ALA A 43 -5.83 -8.76 -8.58
CA ALA A 43 -4.88 -7.73 -8.93
C ALA A 43 -3.53 -8.03 -8.29
N ASP A 44 -2.46 -7.56 -8.91
CA ASP A 44 -1.11 -7.70 -8.37
C ASP A 44 -0.85 -6.65 -7.31
N VAL A 45 -0.19 -7.06 -6.24
CA VAL A 45 0.16 -6.19 -5.14
C VAL A 45 1.67 -6.22 -4.96
N PHE A 46 2.28 -5.04 -4.94
CA PHE A 46 3.73 -4.89 -4.81
C PHE A 46 4.06 -4.07 -3.58
N VAL A 47 5.11 -4.44 -2.88
CA VAL A 47 5.60 -3.70 -1.73
C VAL A 47 7.01 -3.21 -2.03
N ASN A 48 7.19 -1.89 -1.97
CA ASN A 48 8.50 -1.27 -2.12
C ASN A 48 8.86 -0.56 -0.83
N VAL A 49 10.06 -0.83 -0.34
CA VAL A 49 10.54 -0.24 0.91
C VAL A 49 11.81 0.53 0.64
N LYS A 50 11.85 1.78 1.06
CA LYS A 50 13.05 2.59 1.02
C LYS A 50 13.46 2.93 2.45
N SER A 51 14.47 2.24 2.92
CA SER A 51 15.01 2.42 4.27
C SER A 51 16.01 3.57 4.31
N GLY A 52 16.13 4.18 5.47
CA GLY A 52 17.12 5.23 5.67
C GLY A 52 16.81 6.53 4.96
N TRP A 53 15.54 6.72 4.59
CA TRP A 53 15.14 7.98 3.98
C TRP A 53 15.31 9.10 4.99
N ASN A 54 16.08 10.12 4.59
CA ASN A 54 16.39 11.22 5.45
C ASN A 54 15.61 12.45 5.02
N HIS A 55 14.99 13.12 5.98
CA HIS A 55 14.37 14.40 5.70
C HIS A 55 15.44 15.38 5.24
N SER A 56 15.19 16.02 4.18
CA SER A 56 16.16 16.88 3.54
C SER A 56 16.58 18.08 4.36
N THR A 57 15.75 18.48 5.26
CA THR A 57 16.15 19.55 6.07
C THR A 57 16.42 19.13 7.39
N TRP A 58 17.61 19.07 7.66
CA TRP A 58 17.96 18.66 8.78
C TRP A 58 18.31 19.72 9.66
N ASP A 59 17.84 19.65 10.73
CA ASP A 59 18.21 20.43 11.85
C ASP A 59 19.27 19.63 12.61
N GLU A 60 20.43 20.20 12.80
CA GLU A 60 21.48 19.52 13.50
C GLU A 60 21.09 19.14 14.92
N GLU A 61 20.10 19.80 15.47
CA GLU A 61 19.59 19.49 16.80
C GLU A 61 18.50 18.42 16.74
N ALA A 62 18.05 18.03 15.57
CA ALA A 62 17.04 17.01 15.43
C ALA A 62 17.55 15.67 15.93
N ASN A 63 16.71 14.96 16.62
CA ASN A 63 16.99 13.63 17.09
C ASN A 63 17.26 12.71 15.90
N GLU A 64 18.25 11.87 15.98
CA GLU A 64 18.58 10.93 14.91
C GLU A 64 17.40 10.09 14.46
N ARG A 65 16.46 9.79 15.36
CA ARG A 65 15.26 9.07 15.01
C ARG A 65 14.40 9.81 13.99
N GLU A 66 14.41 11.11 14.02
CA GLU A 66 13.64 11.94 13.10
C GLU A 66 14.32 12.07 11.76
N ARG A 67 15.60 11.78 11.69
CA ARG A 67 16.37 11.87 10.46
C ARG A 67 16.18 10.66 9.56
N TYR A 68 15.86 9.51 10.15
CA TYR A 68 15.77 8.28 9.39
C TYR A 68 14.35 7.75 9.44
N GLN A 69 13.68 7.85 8.34
CA GLN A 69 12.39 7.25 8.17
C GLN A 69 12.46 6.20 7.07
N THR A 70 11.67 5.17 7.24
CA THR A 70 11.50 4.16 6.20
C THR A 70 10.18 4.45 5.51
N ARG A 71 10.21 4.49 4.20
CA ARG A 71 9.03 4.69 3.39
C ARG A 71 8.59 3.38 2.77
N VAL A 72 7.32 3.08 2.89
CA VAL A 72 6.73 1.87 2.32
C VAL A 72 5.65 2.30 1.34
N VAL A 73 5.73 1.78 0.12
CA VAL A 73 4.69 2.02 -0.88
C VAL A 73 4.10 0.68 -1.28
N ILE A 74 2.80 0.54 -1.06
CA ILE A 74 2.04 -0.63 -1.47
C ILE A 74 1.32 -0.25 -2.75
N THR A 75 1.62 -0.94 -3.84
CA THR A 75 1.05 -0.65 -5.15
C THR A 75 0.14 -1.79 -5.59
N VAL A 76 -1.04 -1.44 -6.09
CA VAL A 76 -2.00 -2.39 -6.63
C VAL A 76 -2.21 -2.10 -8.10
N LEU A 77 -2.00 -3.10 -8.94
CA LEU A 77 -2.21 -3.00 -10.39
C LEU A 77 -3.03 -4.19 -10.85
N GLY A 78 -4.05 -3.92 -11.62
CA GLY A 78 -4.85 -5.03 -12.16
C GLY A 78 -5.72 -4.65 -13.32
N ASP A 79 -5.86 -5.62 -14.24
CA ASP A 79 -6.82 -5.61 -15.31
C ASP A 79 -7.82 -6.70 -14.95
N LEU A 80 -8.98 -6.29 -14.48
CA LEU A 80 -9.96 -7.18 -13.86
C LEU A 80 -11.09 -7.47 -14.82
N ARG A 81 -11.13 -8.70 -15.29
CA ARG A 81 -12.15 -9.14 -16.25
C ARG A 81 -13.45 -9.45 -15.52
N ASP A 82 -14.56 -9.12 -16.17
CA ASP A 82 -15.92 -9.39 -15.70
C ASP A 82 -16.21 -8.73 -14.34
N ARG A 83 -15.66 -7.54 -14.16
CA ARG A 83 -15.91 -6.75 -12.93
C ARG A 83 -16.41 -5.36 -13.29
N GLU A 84 -17.34 -4.87 -12.51
CA GLU A 84 -17.83 -3.50 -12.60
C GLU A 84 -17.02 -2.60 -11.67
N ARG A 85 -16.89 -1.33 -12.05
CA ARG A 85 -16.10 -0.37 -11.27
C ARG A 85 -16.50 -0.29 -9.81
N TRP A 86 -17.79 -0.34 -9.53
CA TRP A 86 -18.27 -0.24 -8.16
C TRP A 86 -17.81 -1.42 -7.29
N ARG A 87 -17.74 -2.63 -7.87
CA ARG A 87 -17.24 -3.80 -7.13
C ARG A 87 -15.76 -3.68 -6.83
N THR A 88 -14.99 -3.25 -7.83
CA THR A 88 -13.55 -3.02 -7.66
C THR A 88 -13.29 -1.95 -6.61
N ARG A 89 -14.08 -0.88 -6.62
CA ARG A 89 -13.97 0.19 -5.62
C ARG A 89 -14.27 -0.34 -4.22
N ASP A 90 -15.29 -1.16 -4.06
CA ASP A 90 -15.64 -1.72 -2.75
C ASP A 90 -14.55 -2.68 -2.26
N GLU A 91 -14.00 -3.50 -3.15
CA GLU A 91 -12.89 -4.37 -2.81
C GLU A 91 -11.62 -3.57 -2.46
N TRP A 92 -11.39 -2.45 -3.15
CA TRP A 92 -10.30 -1.55 -2.82
C TRP A 92 -10.46 -0.96 -1.42
N TYR A 93 -11.65 -0.51 -1.05
CA TYR A 93 -11.90 0.03 0.27
C TYR A 93 -11.67 -1.02 1.36
N ALA A 94 -12.12 -2.25 1.12
CA ALA A 94 -11.89 -3.35 2.06
C ALA A 94 -10.39 -3.65 2.23
N PHE A 95 -9.65 -3.67 1.13
CA PHE A 95 -8.21 -3.86 1.14
C PHE A 95 -7.49 -2.73 1.91
N ARG A 96 -7.79 -1.49 1.55
CA ARG A 96 -7.21 -0.31 2.18
C ARG A 96 -7.46 -0.28 3.68
N ASP A 97 -8.70 -0.52 4.08
CA ASP A 97 -9.09 -0.47 5.49
C ASP A 97 -8.45 -1.61 6.29
N TYR A 98 -8.31 -2.78 5.67
CA TYR A 98 -7.61 -3.90 6.28
C TYR A 98 -6.14 -3.54 6.56
N VAL A 99 -5.46 -2.98 5.57
CA VAL A 99 -4.06 -2.57 5.73
C VAL A 99 -3.92 -1.53 6.83
N LYS A 100 -4.77 -0.50 6.81
CA LYS A 100 -4.72 0.56 7.83
C LYS A 100 -4.94 0.02 9.23
N ALA A 101 -5.80 -0.97 9.40
CA ALA A 101 -6.08 -1.56 10.70
C ALA A 101 -4.96 -2.47 11.20
N ARG A 102 -4.13 -3.01 10.31
CA ARG A 102 -3.16 -4.05 10.65
C ARG A 102 -1.73 -3.60 10.79
N VAL A 103 -1.32 -2.51 10.11
CA VAL A 103 0.08 -2.10 10.14
C VAL A 103 0.56 -1.64 11.52
N GLY A 104 -0.34 -1.17 12.36
CA GLY A 104 -0.04 -0.95 13.77
C GLY A 104 0.66 0.36 14.10
N TYR A 105 1.12 0.42 15.33
CA TYR A 105 1.74 1.61 15.91
C TYR A 105 3.08 1.92 15.23
N GLY A 106 3.33 3.19 15.02
CA GLY A 106 4.58 3.64 14.39
C GLY A 106 4.54 3.70 12.86
N TYR A 107 3.37 3.44 12.28
CA TYR A 107 3.18 3.53 10.83
C TYR A 107 2.19 4.66 10.52
N ASP A 108 2.64 5.66 9.78
CA ASP A 108 1.82 6.81 9.40
C ASP A 108 1.41 6.73 7.94
N PHE A 109 0.11 6.74 7.69
CA PHE A 109 -0.40 6.78 6.32
C PHE A 109 -0.29 8.20 5.79
N ARG A 110 0.51 8.38 4.74
CA ARG A 110 0.76 9.70 4.15
C ARG A 110 -0.16 9.98 2.99
N ASN A 111 -0.39 8.99 2.16
CA ASN A 111 -1.17 9.18 0.97
C ASN A 111 -1.81 7.87 0.52
N CYS A 112 -2.97 7.98 -0.07
CA CYS A 112 -3.67 6.83 -0.59
C CYS A 112 -4.38 7.29 -1.86
N VAL A 113 -3.96 6.73 -3.00
CA VAL A 113 -4.48 7.13 -4.30
C VAL A 113 -5.04 5.90 -4.99
N CYS A 114 -6.19 6.05 -5.60
CA CYS A 114 -6.80 4.97 -6.35
C CYS A 114 -7.45 5.52 -7.62
N ARG A 115 -7.14 4.89 -8.74
CA ARG A 115 -7.80 5.13 -10.01
C ARG A 115 -8.42 3.84 -10.50
N ILE A 116 -9.70 3.89 -10.79
CA ILE A 116 -10.46 2.77 -11.31
C ILE A 116 -11.18 3.25 -12.57
N HIS A 117 -10.97 2.56 -13.69
CA HIS A 117 -11.61 2.93 -14.95
C HIS A 117 -11.87 1.70 -15.83
N ASP A 118 -12.74 1.88 -16.77
CA ASP A 118 -13.08 0.84 -17.77
C ASP A 118 -12.02 0.73 -18.85
#